data_b78dc25bd336b7e7ec87b00462b26d5c
#
_entry.id   b78dc25bd336b7e7ec87b00462b26d5c
#
_cell.length_a   1.000
_cell.length_b   1.000
_cell.length_c   1.000
_cell.angle_alpha   90.00
_cell.angle_beta   90.00
_cell.angle_gamma   90.00
#
_symmetry.space_group_name_H-M   'P 1'
#
loop_
_entity.id
_entity.type
_entity.pdbx_description
1 polymer ?
#
loop_
_entity_poly.entity_id
_entity_poly.type
_entity_poly.pdbx_seq_one_letter_code
_entity_poly.pdbx_strand_id
1 'polypeptide(L)'
;MDGRQTQTVLVADAFTGPYTKVRENLQPLGMNGGDFDLAKDIDGKAYYYFEKVHSMTVCAELSDDYMDVNGKYSTHFPHIGPPYVREATAHFFRNGKHYLITSGTTGYFPNPSEVAVSDNWHGPFTILGDPHRNDDSQTSFHSQISSVFKVQGKKDLYIAVADRWLPTKQDLVYEDYRRAFDRLFCQEVAMEQMSEAEKKYLDGTVENTSIADYVWLPLVFENDKVFIDWHDEWRIEDYE
;
A
#
# COMPACT_ATOMS: atom_id res chain seq x y z
N MET A 1 18.23 -14.84 -10.26
CA MET A 1 16.85 -14.44 -10.61
C MET A 1 16.98 -13.12 -11.33
N ASP A 2 16.25 -12.91 -12.41
CA ASP A 2 16.41 -11.71 -13.27
C ASP A 2 15.74 -10.43 -12.70
N GLY A 3 15.28 -10.47 -11.47
CA GLY A 3 14.70 -9.31 -10.77
C GLY A 3 13.42 -8.74 -11.39
N ARG A 4 12.83 -9.42 -12.38
CA ARG A 4 11.58 -8.96 -12.99
C ARG A 4 10.39 -9.32 -12.13
N GLN A 5 9.59 -8.31 -11.79
CA GLN A 5 8.26 -8.48 -11.23
C GLN A 5 7.24 -8.27 -12.34
N THR A 6 6.39 -9.27 -12.55
CA THR A 6 5.40 -9.31 -13.62
C THR A 6 4.02 -9.60 -13.07
N GLN A 7 3.00 -9.15 -13.78
CA GLN A 7 1.60 -9.32 -13.41
C GLN A 7 0.96 -10.45 -14.21
N THR A 8 -0.08 -11.04 -13.65
CA THR A 8 -0.91 -12.06 -14.30
C THR A 8 -2.37 -11.63 -14.22
N VAL A 9 -3.09 -11.73 -15.33
CA VAL A 9 -4.53 -11.46 -15.37
C VAL A 9 -5.30 -12.77 -15.37
N LEU A 10 -6.23 -12.87 -14.44
CA LEU A 10 -7.15 -13.97 -14.28
C LEU A 10 -8.58 -13.46 -14.49
N VAL A 11 -9.42 -14.23 -15.17
CA VAL A 11 -10.84 -13.92 -15.36
C VAL A 11 -11.73 -15.06 -14.89
N ALA A 12 -12.93 -14.73 -14.42
CA ALA A 12 -13.96 -15.67 -14.02
C ALA A 12 -15.35 -15.04 -14.23
N ASP A 13 -16.35 -15.87 -14.44
CA ASP A 13 -17.77 -15.43 -14.53
C ASP A 13 -18.35 -15.14 -13.14
N ALA A 14 -17.74 -15.65 -12.06
CA ALA A 14 -18.17 -15.44 -10.69
C ALA A 14 -16.96 -15.11 -9.79
N PHE A 15 -17.19 -14.33 -8.75
CA PHE A 15 -16.14 -13.92 -7.78
C PHE A 15 -15.41 -15.11 -7.14
N THR A 16 -16.10 -16.23 -6.92
CA THR A 16 -15.52 -17.45 -6.37
C THR A 16 -14.83 -18.34 -7.41
N GLY A 17 -14.75 -17.91 -8.67
CA GLY A 17 -14.16 -18.67 -9.77
C GLY A 17 -15.12 -19.70 -10.40
N PRO A 18 -14.59 -20.68 -11.16
CA PRO A 18 -13.16 -20.92 -11.39
C PRO A 18 -12.51 -19.82 -12.24
N TYR A 19 -11.25 -19.50 -11.91
CA TYR A 19 -10.47 -18.49 -12.62
C TYR A 19 -9.68 -19.09 -13.77
N THR A 20 -9.70 -18.42 -14.92
CA THR A 20 -8.88 -18.75 -16.08
C THR A 20 -7.79 -17.69 -16.27
N LYS A 21 -6.55 -18.13 -16.41
CA LYS A 21 -5.43 -17.26 -16.72
C LYS A 21 -5.50 -16.84 -18.19
N VAL A 22 -5.56 -15.53 -18.43
CA VAL A 22 -5.70 -14.98 -19.80
C VAL A 22 -4.47 -14.22 -20.25
N ARG A 23 -3.66 -13.69 -19.31
CA ARG A 23 -2.37 -13.06 -19.59
C ARG A 23 -1.35 -13.38 -18.50
N GLU A 24 -0.08 -13.49 -18.90
CA GLU A 24 1.05 -13.74 -18.02
C GLU A 24 2.23 -12.83 -18.38
N ASN A 25 3.12 -12.67 -17.41
CA ASN A 25 4.39 -11.94 -17.59
C ASN A 25 4.17 -10.50 -18.08
N LEU A 26 3.06 -9.88 -17.68
CA LEU A 26 2.80 -8.49 -18.01
C LEU A 26 3.75 -7.57 -17.24
N GLN A 27 4.29 -6.61 -17.95
CA GLN A 27 4.99 -5.46 -17.40
C GLN A 27 4.21 -4.22 -17.85
N PRO A 28 3.31 -3.69 -17.02
CA PRO A 28 2.49 -2.56 -17.40
C PRO A 28 3.39 -1.39 -17.79
N LEU A 29 3.19 -0.80 -18.97
CA LEU A 29 4.04 0.26 -19.55
C LEU A 29 5.53 -0.13 -19.68
N GLY A 30 5.86 -1.43 -19.70
CA GLY A 30 7.24 -1.92 -19.69
C GLY A 30 7.95 -1.77 -18.34
N MET A 31 7.21 -1.55 -17.25
CA MET A 31 7.72 -1.37 -15.89
C MET A 31 7.58 -2.64 -15.06
N ASN A 32 8.50 -2.85 -14.11
CA ASN A 32 8.29 -3.80 -13.04
C ASN A 32 7.22 -3.26 -12.10
N GLY A 33 6.12 -4.00 -11.93
CA GLY A 33 5.02 -3.64 -11.03
C GLY A 33 5.11 -4.43 -9.72
N GLY A 34 5.16 -3.71 -8.60
CA GLY A 34 5.05 -4.25 -7.26
C GLY A 34 3.60 -4.30 -6.78
N ASP A 35 3.38 -3.91 -5.53
CA ASP A 35 2.06 -3.82 -4.92
C ASP A 35 1.13 -2.88 -5.67
N PHE A 36 -0.16 -3.21 -5.66
CA PHE A 36 -1.12 -2.46 -6.45
C PHE A 36 -2.53 -2.43 -5.87
N ASP A 37 -3.31 -1.48 -6.35
CA ASP A 37 -4.76 -1.43 -6.18
C ASP A 37 -5.45 -1.15 -7.53
N LEU A 38 -6.69 -1.63 -7.64
CA LEU A 38 -7.55 -1.45 -8.80
C LEU A 38 -8.80 -0.67 -8.40
N ALA A 39 -9.05 0.42 -9.08
CA ALA A 39 -10.23 1.24 -8.83
C ALA A 39 -11.01 1.45 -10.13
N LYS A 40 -12.35 1.57 -10.00
CA LYS A 40 -13.23 1.77 -11.14
C LYS A 40 -14.11 2.98 -10.91
N ASP A 41 -14.18 3.84 -11.93
CA ASP A 41 -15.07 4.99 -11.96
C ASP A 41 -16.51 4.57 -12.31
N ILE A 42 -17.43 5.48 -12.04
CA ILE A 42 -18.86 5.29 -12.35
C ILE A 42 -19.12 5.19 -13.86
N ASP A 43 -18.30 5.78 -14.70
CA ASP A 43 -18.37 5.71 -16.16
C ASP A 43 -17.82 4.40 -16.74
N GLY A 44 -17.29 3.52 -15.90
CA GLY A 44 -16.75 2.23 -16.27
C GLY A 44 -15.25 2.23 -16.53
N LYS A 45 -14.56 3.38 -16.60
CA LYS A 45 -13.11 3.41 -16.67
C LYS A 45 -12.49 2.82 -15.42
N ALA A 46 -11.40 2.10 -15.58
CA ALA A 46 -10.67 1.53 -14.46
C ALA A 46 -9.23 2.02 -14.42
N TYR A 47 -8.71 2.12 -13.22
CA TYR A 47 -7.42 2.66 -12.90
C TYR A 47 -6.62 1.65 -12.11
N TYR A 48 -5.33 1.57 -12.43
CA TYR A 48 -4.37 0.67 -11.83
C TYR A 48 -3.29 1.52 -11.16
N TYR A 49 -3.34 1.57 -9.82
CA TYR A 49 -2.31 2.19 -9.00
C TYR A 49 -1.29 1.13 -8.61
N PHE A 50 -0.06 1.25 -9.04
CA PHE A 50 0.96 0.28 -8.71
C PHE A 50 2.30 0.94 -8.36
N GLU A 51 3.07 0.26 -7.53
CA GLU A 51 4.44 0.61 -7.31
C GLU A 51 5.27 0.26 -8.55
N LYS A 52 5.94 1.25 -9.15
CA LYS A 52 7.10 0.95 -10.01
C LYS A 52 8.24 0.62 -9.08
N VAL A 53 8.56 -0.66 -9.00
CA VAL A 53 9.41 -1.27 -7.97
C VAL A 53 10.56 -0.37 -7.55
N HIS A 54 10.60 -0.07 -6.26
CA HIS A 54 11.61 0.71 -5.54
C HIS A 54 11.87 2.10 -6.11
N SER A 55 10.85 2.76 -6.70
CA SER A 55 11.05 4.11 -7.24
C SER A 55 9.87 5.09 -7.10
N MET A 56 8.64 4.71 -7.41
CA MET A 56 7.51 5.63 -7.41
C MET A 56 6.17 4.89 -7.53
N THR A 57 5.07 5.59 -7.26
CA THR A 57 3.71 5.11 -7.56
C THR A 57 3.30 5.54 -8.97
N VAL A 58 2.71 4.65 -9.73
CA VAL A 58 2.14 4.89 -11.06
C VAL A 58 0.63 4.75 -10.99
N CYS A 59 -0.11 5.69 -11.57
CA CYS A 59 -1.52 5.54 -11.88
C CYS A 59 -1.65 5.35 -13.40
N ALA A 60 -2.15 4.22 -13.86
CA ALA A 60 -2.41 3.94 -15.27
C ALA A 60 -3.89 3.64 -15.52
N GLU A 61 -4.42 4.12 -16.65
CA GLU A 61 -5.75 3.70 -17.10
C GLU A 61 -5.68 2.30 -17.70
N LEU A 62 -6.62 1.43 -17.34
CA LEU A 62 -6.78 0.14 -17.99
C LEU A 62 -7.43 0.28 -19.37
N SER A 63 -7.19 -0.69 -20.24
CA SER A 63 -7.93 -0.88 -21.49
C SER A 63 -9.41 -1.17 -21.22
N ASP A 64 -10.27 -0.97 -22.22
CA ASP A 64 -11.72 -1.15 -22.10
C ASP A 64 -12.12 -2.58 -21.68
N ASP A 65 -11.29 -3.58 -21.99
CA ASP A 65 -11.47 -4.98 -21.57
C ASP A 65 -10.83 -5.31 -20.21
N TYR A 66 -10.16 -4.33 -19.57
CA TYR A 66 -9.43 -4.44 -18.29
C TYR A 66 -8.27 -5.44 -18.30
N MET A 67 -7.81 -5.88 -19.49
CA MET A 67 -6.76 -6.90 -19.58
C MET A 67 -5.35 -6.35 -19.65
N ASP A 68 -5.20 -5.03 -19.84
CA ASP A 68 -3.92 -4.34 -19.94
C ASP A 68 -4.10 -2.85 -19.62
N VAL A 69 -3.01 -2.10 -19.63
CA VAL A 69 -3.05 -0.63 -19.58
C VAL A 69 -3.19 -0.05 -21.00
N ASN A 70 -3.89 1.08 -21.14
CA ASN A 70 -4.12 1.71 -22.45
C ASN A 70 -3.00 2.68 -22.87
N GLY A 71 -1.96 2.84 -22.05
CA GLY A 71 -0.83 3.73 -22.30
C GLY A 71 -0.94 5.12 -21.68
N LYS A 72 -2.11 5.50 -21.15
CA LYS A 72 -2.28 6.76 -20.41
C LYS A 72 -1.96 6.54 -18.93
N TYR A 73 -1.02 7.33 -18.40
CA TYR A 73 -0.56 7.20 -17.02
C TYR A 73 -0.01 8.50 -16.45
N SER A 74 0.16 8.52 -15.14
CA SER A 74 0.87 9.54 -14.36
C SER A 74 1.75 8.89 -13.31
N THR A 75 2.73 9.63 -12.81
CA THR A 75 3.67 9.15 -11.78
C THR A 75 3.65 10.06 -10.56
N HIS A 76 3.78 9.48 -9.37
CA HIS A 76 3.65 10.17 -8.09
C HIS A 76 4.70 9.67 -7.11
N PHE A 77 5.03 10.49 -6.11
CA PHE A 77 5.87 10.16 -4.96
C PHE A 77 7.21 9.51 -5.33
N PRO A 78 8.03 10.14 -6.20
CA PRO A 78 9.33 9.58 -6.57
C PRO A 78 10.28 9.62 -5.38
N HIS A 79 10.96 8.49 -5.12
CA HIS A 79 11.99 8.35 -4.09
C HIS A 79 13.20 7.60 -4.65
N ILE A 80 14.37 7.77 -4.01
CA ILE A 80 15.61 7.11 -4.42
C ILE A 80 15.52 5.60 -4.22
N GLY A 81 14.88 5.14 -3.13
CA GLY A 81 14.78 3.74 -2.79
C GLY A 81 14.11 3.50 -1.43
N PRO A 82 14.07 2.23 -0.99
CA PRO A 82 13.66 1.88 0.35
C PRO A 82 14.49 2.61 1.44
N PRO A 83 13.90 2.98 2.57
CA PRO A 83 12.54 2.67 3.01
C PRO A 83 11.48 3.67 2.53
N TYR A 84 11.85 4.67 1.74
CA TYR A 84 11.01 5.84 1.46
C TYR A 84 10.04 5.65 0.28
N VAL A 85 10.31 4.72 -0.61
CA VAL A 85 9.41 4.38 -1.72
C VAL A 85 8.08 3.92 -1.16
N ARG A 86 7.00 4.34 -1.83
CA ARG A 86 5.63 4.05 -1.39
C ARG A 86 5.08 2.82 -2.11
N GLU A 87 4.64 1.84 -1.32
CA GLU A 87 4.02 0.58 -1.76
C GLU A 87 2.67 0.35 -1.06
N ALA A 88 2.06 -0.82 -1.23
CA ALA A 88 0.77 -1.19 -0.65
C ALA A 88 -0.31 -0.11 -0.84
N THR A 89 -0.42 0.41 -2.06
CA THR A 89 -1.37 1.47 -2.36
C THR A 89 -2.80 0.99 -2.12
N ALA A 90 -3.56 1.74 -1.33
CA ALA A 90 -4.99 1.56 -1.10
C ALA A 90 -5.73 2.82 -1.54
N HIS A 91 -6.51 2.73 -2.62
CA HIS A 91 -7.31 3.84 -3.14
C HIS A 91 -8.72 3.83 -2.56
N PHE A 92 -9.25 5.00 -2.23
CA PHE A 92 -10.67 5.17 -1.98
C PHE A 92 -11.16 6.55 -2.46
N PHE A 93 -12.46 6.63 -2.72
CA PHE A 93 -13.12 7.86 -3.17
C PHE A 93 -14.09 8.35 -2.10
N ARG A 94 -14.00 9.63 -1.76
CA ARG A 94 -14.89 10.28 -0.79
C ARG A 94 -15.12 11.74 -1.13
N ASN A 95 -16.39 12.16 -1.18
CA ASN A 95 -16.79 13.57 -1.37
C ASN A 95 -16.16 14.26 -2.59
N GLY A 96 -16.07 13.53 -3.72
CA GLY A 96 -15.49 14.06 -4.95
C GLY A 96 -13.96 14.04 -5.01
N LYS A 97 -13.30 13.44 -4.02
CA LYS A 97 -11.84 13.37 -3.94
C LYS A 97 -11.33 11.93 -3.93
N HIS A 98 -10.17 11.73 -4.53
CA HIS A 98 -9.41 10.49 -4.55
C HIS A 98 -8.37 10.52 -3.45
N TYR A 99 -8.33 9.48 -2.65
CA TYR A 99 -7.35 9.30 -1.59
C TYR A 99 -6.51 8.08 -1.89
N LEU A 100 -5.22 8.17 -1.59
CA LEU A 100 -4.30 7.05 -1.57
C LEU A 100 -3.73 6.92 -0.16
N ILE A 101 -3.76 5.72 0.42
CA ILE A 101 -2.97 5.38 1.59
C ILE A 101 -1.89 4.42 1.12
N THR A 102 -0.66 4.67 1.52
CA THR A 102 0.51 3.89 1.11
C THR A 102 1.40 3.62 2.31
N SER A 103 2.24 2.60 2.25
CA SER A 103 3.31 2.35 3.21
C SER A 103 4.69 2.66 2.62
N GLY A 104 5.72 2.74 3.44
CA GLY A 104 7.12 2.69 3.00
C GLY A 104 7.53 1.26 2.69
N THR A 105 8.73 1.09 2.13
CA THR A 105 9.25 -0.23 1.73
C THR A 105 10.27 -0.73 2.74
N THR A 106 9.83 -1.58 3.66
CA THR A 106 10.67 -2.19 4.71
C THR A 106 10.50 -3.71 4.82
N GLY A 107 10.13 -4.36 3.72
CA GLY A 107 9.78 -5.78 3.72
C GLY A 107 8.59 -6.03 4.65
N TYR A 108 8.69 -7.03 5.51
CA TYR A 108 7.61 -7.35 6.45
C TYR A 108 7.61 -6.52 7.74
N PHE A 109 8.60 -5.64 7.94
CA PHE A 109 8.62 -4.74 9.09
C PHE A 109 7.62 -3.60 8.88
N PRO A 110 6.72 -3.35 9.84
CA PRO A 110 5.72 -2.29 9.71
C PRO A 110 6.40 -0.90 9.70
N ASN A 111 5.78 0.06 9.04
CA ASN A 111 6.32 1.41 8.87
C ASN A 111 5.19 2.45 8.81
N PRO A 112 5.50 3.76 8.88
CA PRO A 112 4.45 4.77 8.84
C PRO A 112 3.74 4.79 7.48
N SER A 113 2.42 4.79 7.54
CA SER A 113 1.57 5.04 6.37
C SER A 113 1.64 6.50 5.96
N GLU A 114 1.26 6.79 4.72
CA GLU A 114 1.10 8.15 4.22
C GLU A 114 -0.20 8.27 3.43
N VAL A 115 -0.97 9.30 3.75
CA VAL A 115 -2.18 9.65 3.00
C VAL A 115 -1.87 10.75 2.02
N ALA A 116 -2.41 10.63 0.80
CA ALA A 116 -2.41 11.69 -0.18
C ALA A 116 -3.81 11.86 -0.79
N VAL A 117 -4.16 13.07 -1.22
CA VAL A 117 -5.47 13.44 -1.74
C VAL A 117 -5.37 14.20 -3.04
N SER A 118 -6.32 13.96 -3.96
CA SER A 118 -6.45 14.68 -5.24
C SER A 118 -7.92 14.83 -5.63
N ASP A 119 -8.21 15.85 -6.44
CA ASP A 119 -9.51 16.01 -7.12
C ASP A 119 -9.62 15.14 -8.39
N ASN A 120 -8.54 14.49 -8.82
CA ASN A 120 -8.47 13.74 -10.07
C ASN A 120 -7.77 12.39 -9.89
N TRP A 121 -8.16 11.39 -10.68
CA TRP A 121 -7.54 10.06 -10.73
C TRP A 121 -6.02 10.09 -10.92
N HIS A 122 -5.55 10.94 -11.80
CA HIS A 122 -4.14 11.09 -12.16
C HIS A 122 -3.40 12.15 -11.34
N GLY A 123 -3.99 12.64 -10.26
CA GLY A 123 -3.39 13.72 -9.45
C GLY A 123 -3.55 15.13 -10.08
N PRO A 124 -2.75 16.11 -9.68
CA PRO A 124 -1.68 15.96 -8.68
C PRO A 124 -2.21 15.61 -7.29
N PHE A 125 -1.47 14.78 -6.58
CA PHE A 125 -1.79 14.42 -5.20
C PHE A 125 -1.06 15.34 -4.20
N THR A 126 -1.79 15.77 -3.18
CA THR A 126 -1.24 16.51 -2.04
C THR A 126 -1.06 15.55 -0.87
N ILE A 127 0.14 15.44 -0.34
CA ILE A 127 0.47 14.59 0.82
C ILE A 127 -0.12 15.24 2.08
N LEU A 128 -0.84 14.45 2.88
CA LEU A 128 -1.44 14.84 4.15
C LEU A 128 -0.66 14.33 5.37
N GLY A 129 0.25 13.37 5.16
CA GLY A 129 1.07 12.74 6.21
C GLY A 129 0.51 11.43 6.74
N ASP A 130 1.05 10.97 7.87
CA ASP A 130 0.64 9.74 8.53
C ASP A 130 -0.74 9.89 9.17
N PRO A 131 -1.69 8.99 8.86
CA PRO A 131 -3.03 9.04 9.44
C PRO A 131 -3.11 8.50 10.87
N HIS A 132 -2.15 7.71 11.35
CA HIS A 132 -2.23 7.02 12.65
C HIS A 132 -1.94 7.97 13.81
N ARG A 133 -2.98 8.27 14.59
CA ARG A 133 -2.83 9.14 15.77
C ARG A 133 -2.36 8.34 16.97
N ASN A 134 -1.38 8.89 17.70
CA ASN A 134 -0.80 8.28 18.91
C ASN A 134 -0.07 6.95 18.65
N ASP A 135 0.48 6.76 17.45
CA ASP A 135 1.40 5.66 17.13
C ASP A 135 2.85 6.12 17.30
N ASP A 136 3.32 6.17 18.53
CA ASP A 136 4.68 6.60 18.86
C ASP A 136 5.77 5.69 18.24
N SER A 137 5.42 4.44 17.94
CA SER A 137 6.30 3.48 17.28
C SER A 137 6.50 3.74 15.79
N GLN A 138 5.63 4.55 15.17
CA GLN A 138 5.61 4.83 13.72
C GLN A 138 5.54 3.54 12.87
N THR A 139 4.67 2.62 13.26
CA THR A 139 4.51 1.31 12.65
C THR A 139 3.11 1.06 12.09
N SER A 140 2.29 2.13 11.98
CA SER A 140 0.88 2.00 11.58
C SER A 140 0.14 0.97 12.45
N PHE A 141 0.35 1.05 13.78
CA PHE A 141 -0.14 0.08 14.77
C PHE A 141 0.31 -1.36 14.48
N HIS A 142 1.58 -1.55 14.09
CA HIS A 142 2.18 -2.84 13.69
C HIS A 142 1.47 -3.49 12.51
N SER A 143 1.07 -2.70 11.51
CA SER A 143 0.36 -3.21 10.34
C SER A 143 0.69 -2.45 9.05
N GLN A 144 0.27 -3.00 7.92
CA GLN A 144 0.37 -2.37 6.59
C GLN A 144 -1.02 -2.36 5.96
N ILE A 145 -1.55 -1.17 5.68
CA ILE A 145 -2.86 -1.04 5.01
C ILE A 145 -2.74 -1.56 3.58
N SER A 146 -3.62 -2.50 3.22
CA SER A 146 -3.69 -3.11 1.91
C SER A 146 -4.97 -2.75 1.14
N SER A 147 -6.00 -2.26 1.83
CA SER A 147 -7.26 -1.84 1.21
C SER A 147 -8.06 -0.89 2.09
N VAL A 148 -8.87 -0.03 1.46
CA VAL A 148 -9.88 0.79 2.13
C VAL A 148 -11.20 0.65 1.41
N PHE A 149 -12.27 0.39 2.13
CA PHE A 149 -13.60 0.31 1.54
C PHE A 149 -14.66 1.05 2.35
N LYS A 150 -15.67 1.60 1.66
CA LYS A 150 -16.85 2.17 2.28
C LYS A 150 -17.83 1.09 2.69
N VAL A 151 -18.33 1.15 3.91
CA VAL A 151 -19.38 0.23 4.39
C VAL A 151 -20.71 0.62 3.76
N GLN A 152 -21.31 -0.31 3.03
CA GLN A 152 -22.59 -0.10 2.39
C GLN A 152 -23.69 0.15 3.43
N GLY A 153 -24.55 1.14 3.19
CA GLY A 153 -25.64 1.51 4.09
C GLY A 153 -25.23 2.46 5.22
N LYS A 154 -23.93 2.76 5.36
CA LYS A 154 -23.43 3.77 6.30
C LYS A 154 -23.12 5.07 5.58
N LYS A 155 -23.36 6.20 6.27
CA LYS A 155 -23.22 7.54 5.69
C LYS A 155 -21.78 7.84 5.29
N ASP A 156 -20.83 7.63 6.18
CA ASP A 156 -19.44 8.01 6.00
C ASP A 156 -18.45 7.06 6.70
N LEU A 157 -18.82 5.79 6.83
CA LEU A 157 -17.96 4.77 7.43
C LEU A 157 -17.09 4.13 6.35
N TYR A 158 -15.78 4.32 6.46
CA TYR A 158 -14.74 3.65 5.69
C TYR A 158 -13.88 2.82 6.64
N ILE A 159 -13.48 1.65 6.20
CA ILE A 159 -12.64 0.73 6.96
C ILE A 159 -11.32 0.54 6.24
N ALA A 160 -10.22 0.79 6.93
CA ALA A 160 -8.89 0.35 6.51
C ALA A 160 -8.69 -1.10 6.94
N VAL A 161 -8.32 -1.94 5.98
CA VAL A 161 -7.89 -3.32 6.21
C VAL A 161 -6.39 -3.37 6.07
N ALA A 162 -5.74 -3.90 7.08
CA ALA A 162 -4.29 -3.94 7.15
C ALA A 162 -3.79 -5.34 7.51
N ASP A 163 -2.66 -5.72 6.92
CA ASP A 163 -1.94 -6.95 7.22
C ASP A 163 -0.98 -6.72 8.40
N ARG A 164 -1.04 -7.59 9.40
CA ARG A 164 -0.09 -7.63 10.51
C ARG A 164 0.84 -8.81 10.32
N TRP A 165 1.91 -8.60 9.58
CA TRP A 165 2.84 -9.66 9.17
C TRP A 165 3.56 -10.33 10.34
N LEU A 166 3.89 -9.55 11.39
CA LEU A 166 4.70 -9.99 12.53
C LEU A 166 3.94 -9.86 13.85
N PRO A 167 2.83 -10.60 14.06
CA PRO A 167 1.95 -10.41 15.21
C PRO A 167 2.61 -10.70 16.55
N THR A 168 3.71 -11.47 16.58
CA THR A 168 4.47 -11.80 17.79
C THR A 168 5.51 -10.76 18.18
N LYS A 169 5.80 -9.78 17.32
CA LYS A 169 6.80 -8.72 17.54
C LYS A 169 6.10 -7.41 17.86
N GLN A 170 5.80 -7.18 19.13
CA GLN A 170 5.06 -6.01 19.59
C GLN A 170 5.97 -4.82 19.99
N ASP A 171 7.27 -5.03 20.04
CA ASP A 171 8.29 -4.05 20.47
C ASP A 171 9.03 -3.36 19.31
N LEU A 172 8.51 -3.52 18.07
CA LEU A 172 9.10 -2.92 16.89
C LEU A 172 8.89 -1.40 16.90
N VAL A 173 9.97 -0.66 16.63
CA VAL A 173 9.96 0.78 16.41
C VAL A 173 10.59 1.07 15.06
N TYR A 174 9.94 1.86 14.22
CA TYR A 174 10.37 2.12 12.85
C TYR A 174 11.81 2.61 12.73
N GLU A 175 12.25 3.48 13.64
CA GLU A 175 13.61 4.03 13.61
C GLU A 175 14.69 2.96 13.75
N ASP A 176 14.40 1.82 14.42
CA ASP A 176 15.36 0.73 14.64
C ASP A 176 15.82 0.09 13.32
N TYR A 177 14.94 -0.03 12.34
CA TYR A 177 15.24 -0.64 11.04
C TYR A 177 15.27 0.34 9.87
N ARG A 178 14.59 1.47 9.95
CA ARG A 178 14.62 2.51 8.91
C ARG A 178 16.05 2.82 8.46
N ARG A 179 16.95 3.00 9.44
CA ARG A 179 18.34 3.35 9.17
C ARG A 179 19.09 2.25 8.40
N ALA A 180 18.80 0.98 8.67
CA ALA A 180 19.44 -0.13 7.97
C ALA A 180 19.04 -0.11 6.49
N PHE A 181 17.74 0.05 6.19
CA PHE A 181 17.24 0.17 4.83
C PHE A 181 17.80 1.40 4.10
N ASP A 182 17.79 2.57 4.75
CA ASP A 182 18.33 3.80 4.17
C ASP A 182 19.82 3.65 3.80
N ARG A 183 20.62 3.07 4.67
CA ARG A 183 22.05 2.85 4.42
C ARG A 183 22.28 1.89 3.24
N LEU A 184 21.52 0.81 3.16
CA LEU A 184 21.68 -0.18 2.10
C LEU A 184 21.21 0.38 0.74
N PHE A 185 20.00 0.95 0.68
CA PHE A 185 19.34 1.26 -0.59
C PHE A 185 19.52 2.71 -1.06
N CYS A 186 19.67 3.68 -0.14
CA CYS A 186 19.81 5.08 -0.51
C CYS A 186 21.25 5.59 -0.40
N GLN A 187 22.04 5.04 0.52
CA GLN A 187 23.44 5.40 0.70
C GLN A 187 24.41 4.38 0.07
N GLU A 188 23.90 3.29 -0.50
CA GLU A 188 24.67 2.23 -1.17
C GLU A 188 25.79 1.64 -0.30
N VAL A 189 25.59 1.59 1.02
CA VAL A 189 26.55 1.00 1.95
C VAL A 189 26.52 -0.52 1.82
N ALA A 190 27.66 -1.13 1.53
CA ALA A 190 27.75 -2.57 1.39
C ALA A 190 27.38 -3.31 2.70
N MET A 191 26.70 -4.45 2.60
CA MET A 191 26.26 -5.25 3.74
C MET A 191 27.40 -5.61 4.71
N GLU A 192 28.61 -5.82 4.18
CA GLU A 192 29.82 -6.15 4.98
C GLU A 192 30.26 -4.99 5.91
N GLN A 193 29.84 -3.76 5.57
CA GLN A 193 30.14 -2.54 6.33
C GLN A 193 29.08 -2.19 7.36
N MET A 194 28.00 -2.98 7.43
CA MET A 194 26.91 -2.80 8.37
C MET A 194 27.17 -3.54 9.68
N SER A 195 26.61 -3.01 10.77
CA SER A 195 26.62 -3.71 12.06
C SER A 195 25.72 -4.94 12.04
N GLU A 196 25.97 -5.91 12.91
CA GLU A 196 25.11 -7.08 13.06
C GLU A 196 23.68 -6.71 13.48
N ALA A 197 23.50 -5.60 14.21
CA ALA A 197 22.21 -5.08 14.59
C ALA A 197 21.40 -4.58 13.36
N GLU A 198 22.06 -4.00 12.38
CA GLU A 198 21.43 -3.57 11.13
C GLU A 198 21.14 -4.76 10.20
N LYS A 199 22.10 -5.66 10.05
CA LYS A 199 21.98 -6.85 9.19
C LYS A 199 20.79 -7.72 9.55
N LYS A 200 20.44 -7.85 10.83
CA LYS A 200 19.28 -8.65 11.26
C LYS A 200 17.95 -8.23 10.62
N TYR A 201 17.81 -6.96 10.21
CA TYR A 201 16.62 -6.44 9.52
C TYR A 201 16.69 -6.60 7.99
N LEU A 202 17.87 -6.88 7.45
CA LEU A 202 18.14 -6.96 6.00
C LEU A 202 18.42 -8.39 5.54
N ASP A 203 18.62 -9.33 6.45
CA ASP A 203 19.02 -10.71 6.20
C ASP A 203 17.96 -11.49 5.40
N GLY A 204 16.72 -10.98 5.27
CA GLY A 204 15.66 -11.69 4.57
C GLY A 204 15.39 -13.09 5.13
N THR A 205 15.96 -13.45 6.28
CA THR A 205 15.58 -14.65 7.03
C THR A 205 14.13 -14.49 7.37
N VAL A 206 13.37 -15.26 6.66
CA VAL A 206 11.94 -15.14 6.51
C VAL A 206 11.31 -15.32 7.87
N GLU A 207 10.87 -14.21 8.41
CA GLU A 207 9.90 -14.27 9.49
C GLU A 207 8.70 -15.11 9.00
N ASN A 208 8.14 -15.89 9.89
CA ASN A 208 7.00 -16.73 9.55
C ASN A 208 5.74 -15.87 9.36
N THR A 209 5.51 -15.41 8.14
CA THR A 209 4.32 -14.64 7.78
C THR A 209 3.05 -15.49 7.64
N SER A 210 3.15 -16.83 7.72
CA SER A 210 1.97 -17.71 7.68
C SER A 210 1.06 -17.58 8.92
N ILE A 211 1.55 -16.92 9.97
CA ILE A 211 0.78 -16.60 11.18
C ILE A 211 0.34 -15.14 11.20
N ALA A 212 0.44 -14.43 10.08
CA ALA A 212 -0.01 -13.06 9.96
C ALA A 212 -1.46 -12.90 10.42
N ASP A 213 -1.74 -11.76 11.02
CA ASP A 213 -3.06 -11.36 11.51
C ASP A 213 -3.53 -10.12 10.74
N TYR A 214 -4.75 -9.66 11.02
CA TYR A 214 -5.34 -8.51 10.37
C TYR A 214 -5.74 -7.45 11.37
N VAL A 215 -5.62 -6.19 10.95
CA VAL A 215 -6.12 -5.03 11.68
C VAL A 215 -7.19 -4.36 10.83
N TRP A 216 -8.38 -4.16 11.39
CA TRP A 216 -9.49 -3.49 10.73
C TRP A 216 -9.91 -2.30 11.56
N LEU A 217 -9.66 -1.10 11.07
CA LEU A 217 -9.93 0.14 11.80
C LEU A 217 -10.78 1.10 10.97
N PRO A 218 -11.75 1.78 11.60
CA PRO A 218 -12.53 2.81 10.94
C PRO A 218 -11.69 4.06 10.70
N LEU A 219 -11.87 4.68 9.52
CA LEU A 219 -11.29 5.97 9.21
C LEU A 219 -12.09 7.09 9.88
N VAL A 220 -11.39 8.07 10.41
CA VAL A 220 -11.94 9.31 10.95
C VAL A 220 -11.61 10.46 9.99
N PHE A 221 -12.61 11.27 9.65
CA PHE A 221 -12.43 12.38 8.74
C PHE A 221 -12.63 13.72 9.43
N GLU A 222 -11.66 14.61 9.27
CA GLU A 222 -11.76 16.01 9.70
C GLU A 222 -11.54 16.90 8.47
N ASN A 223 -12.64 17.30 7.82
CA ASN A 223 -12.64 17.90 6.49
C ASN A 223 -12.05 16.92 5.44
N ASP A 224 -10.93 17.30 4.80
CA ASP A 224 -10.21 16.44 3.84
C ASP A 224 -9.09 15.62 4.49
N LYS A 225 -8.84 15.79 5.78
CA LYS A 225 -7.84 15.00 6.50
C LYS A 225 -8.41 13.65 6.92
N VAL A 226 -7.56 12.65 6.88
CA VAL A 226 -7.86 11.26 7.24
C VAL A 226 -7.04 10.90 8.47
N PHE A 227 -7.70 10.29 9.44
CA PHE A 227 -7.06 9.80 10.66
C PHE A 227 -7.51 8.37 10.95
N ILE A 228 -6.66 7.65 11.68
CA ILE A 228 -6.92 6.31 12.18
C ILE A 228 -6.55 6.31 13.66
N ASP A 229 -7.52 5.96 14.51
CA ASP A 229 -7.31 5.75 15.93
C ASP A 229 -7.25 4.26 16.21
N TRP A 230 -6.45 3.84 17.21
CA TRP A 230 -6.47 2.47 17.68
C TRP A 230 -7.75 2.18 18.45
N HIS A 231 -8.37 1.04 18.14
CA HIS A 231 -9.49 0.47 18.88
C HIS A 231 -9.21 -0.99 19.16
N ASP A 232 -9.27 -1.40 20.43
CA ASP A 232 -9.18 -2.82 20.80
C ASP A 232 -10.38 -3.61 20.26
N GLU A 233 -11.55 -2.96 20.25
CA GLU A 233 -12.77 -3.44 19.60
C GLU A 233 -13.65 -2.26 19.18
N TRP A 234 -14.43 -2.46 18.14
CA TRP A 234 -15.42 -1.48 17.66
C TRP A 234 -16.56 -2.22 16.94
N ARG A 235 -17.69 -1.54 16.73
CA ARG A 235 -18.88 -2.12 16.10
C ARG A 235 -19.39 -1.23 14.99
N ILE A 236 -19.83 -1.85 13.88
CA ILE A 236 -20.43 -1.13 12.73
C ILE A 236 -21.68 -0.34 13.16
N GLU A 237 -22.42 -0.85 14.14
CA GLU A 237 -23.66 -0.23 14.67
C GLU A 237 -23.42 1.12 15.35
N ASP A 238 -22.22 1.39 15.84
CA ASP A 238 -21.86 2.65 16.51
C ASP A 238 -21.71 3.82 15.52
N TYR A 239 -21.74 3.54 14.22
CA TYR A 239 -21.59 4.53 13.13
C TYR A 239 -22.92 4.75 12.41
N GLU A 240 -23.19 6.02 11.95
CA GLU A 240 -24.40 6.42 11.22
C GLU A 240 -24.48 5.85 9.80
#